data_762e1ea9dc575d68ec305f5762c5daf0
#
_entry.id   762e1ea9dc575d68ec305f5762c5daf0
#
_cell.length_a   1.000
_cell.length_b   1.000
_cell.length_c   1.000
_cell.angle_alpha   90.00
_cell.angle_beta   90.00
_cell.angle_gamma   90.00
#
_symmetry.space_group_name_H-M   'P 1'
#
loop_
_entity.id
_entity.type
_entity.pdbx_description
1 polymer ?
#
loop_
_entity_poly.entity_id
_entity_poly.type
_entity_poly.pdbx_seq_one_letter_code
_entity_poly.pdbx_strand_id
1 'polypeptide(L)'
;MAASRVTVHFPCPVERVWQTVTDLMNTAWRGDLARVEILNETYFVEHTKSGYATNFTVTACEPLCRWAFTMENGSMSGTWVGIFETAEGGARLTCIETVNSKHWWMRPLVPGYLKRQQKRYLDDLRRELQK
;
A
#
# COMPACT_ATOMS: atom_id res chain seq x y z
N MET A 1 17.66 -4.61 -5.20
CA MET A 1 16.53 -3.78 -4.79
C MET A 1 15.61 -3.57 -5.98
N ALA A 2 14.32 -3.80 -5.79
CA ALA A 2 13.31 -3.52 -6.80
C ALA A 2 12.54 -2.27 -6.41
N ALA A 3 12.19 -1.45 -7.41
CA ALA A 3 11.44 -0.23 -7.20
C ALA A 3 10.32 -0.13 -8.25
N SER A 4 9.20 0.45 -7.87
CA SER A 4 8.08 0.68 -8.77
C SER A 4 7.43 2.02 -8.44
N ARG A 5 7.01 2.72 -9.49
CA ARG A 5 6.29 3.98 -9.36
C ARG A 5 5.06 3.91 -10.29
N VAL A 6 3.89 4.08 -9.72
CA VAL A 6 2.63 4.04 -10.46
C VAL A 6 1.79 5.23 -10.08
N THR A 7 1.23 5.92 -11.07
CA THR A 7 0.30 7.02 -10.87
C THR A 7 -1.06 6.64 -11.41
N VAL A 8 -2.10 6.80 -10.60
CA VAL A 8 -3.48 6.43 -10.96
C VAL A 8 -4.41 7.61 -10.68
N HIS A 9 -5.34 7.84 -11.58
CA HIS A 9 -6.40 8.83 -11.43
C HIS A 9 -7.70 8.14 -11.00
N PHE A 10 -8.39 8.74 -10.01
CA PHE A 10 -9.69 8.28 -9.55
C PHE A 10 -10.72 9.41 -9.71
N PRO A 11 -11.91 9.11 -10.27
CA PRO A 11 -12.96 10.13 -10.45
C PRO A 11 -13.77 10.36 -9.16
N CYS A 12 -13.07 10.67 -8.07
CA CYS A 12 -13.68 10.96 -6.79
C CYS A 12 -12.78 11.93 -6.01
N PRO A 13 -13.30 12.59 -4.95
CA PRO A 13 -12.49 13.56 -4.18
C PRO A 13 -11.29 12.92 -3.53
N VAL A 14 -10.21 13.70 -3.39
CA VAL A 14 -8.97 13.24 -2.77
C VAL A 14 -9.21 12.81 -1.31
N GLU A 15 -10.15 13.43 -0.62
CA GLU A 15 -10.51 13.07 0.75
C GLU A 15 -10.97 11.62 0.83
N ARG A 16 -11.75 11.17 -0.14
CA ARG A 16 -12.23 9.79 -0.18
C ARG A 16 -11.12 8.80 -0.45
N VAL A 17 -10.21 9.13 -1.35
CA VAL A 17 -9.05 8.28 -1.64
C VAL A 17 -8.16 8.17 -0.40
N TRP A 18 -7.86 9.29 0.22
CA TRP A 18 -7.08 9.35 1.44
C TRP A 18 -7.69 8.50 2.55
N GLN A 19 -8.97 8.71 2.81
CA GLN A 19 -9.67 8.03 3.89
C GLN A 19 -9.70 6.52 3.69
N THR A 20 -9.93 6.07 2.46
CA THR A 20 -9.97 4.65 2.15
C THR A 20 -8.60 3.99 2.32
N VAL A 21 -7.56 4.64 1.81
CA VAL A 21 -6.19 4.09 1.86
C VAL A 21 -5.65 4.05 3.29
N THR A 22 -5.91 5.07 4.08
CA THR A 22 -5.31 5.20 5.42
C THR A 22 -6.16 4.61 6.54
N ASP A 23 -7.38 4.19 6.26
CA ASP A 23 -8.27 3.61 7.28
C ASP A 23 -7.92 2.13 7.52
N LEU A 24 -7.10 1.89 8.52
CA LEU A 24 -6.66 0.54 8.89
C LEU A 24 -7.74 -0.26 9.63
N MET A 25 -8.83 0.39 10.04
CA MET A 25 -9.96 -0.29 10.68
C MET A 25 -10.94 -0.88 9.68
N ASN A 26 -10.87 -0.45 8.41
CA ASN A 26 -11.73 -0.94 7.36
C ASN A 26 -10.89 -1.34 6.15
N THR A 27 -10.40 -2.58 6.14
CA THR A 27 -9.55 -3.11 5.08
C THR A 27 -10.20 -4.25 4.33
N ALA A 28 -11.51 -4.44 4.48
CA ALA A 28 -12.23 -5.52 3.82
C ALA A 28 -12.21 -5.42 2.29
N TRP A 29 -11.95 -4.23 1.75
CA TRP A 29 -11.84 -4.02 0.31
C TRP A 29 -10.57 -4.65 -0.29
N ARG A 30 -9.59 -4.95 0.55
CA ARG A 30 -8.35 -5.61 0.10
C ARG A 30 -8.53 -7.13 0.11
N GLY A 31 -8.41 -7.73 -1.07
CA GLY A 31 -8.65 -9.15 -1.22
C GLY A 31 -7.57 -10.06 -0.65
N ASP A 32 -6.38 -9.52 -0.37
CA ASP A 32 -5.23 -10.28 0.13
C ASP A 32 -5.17 -10.36 1.65
N LEU A 33 -5.89 -9.50 2.37
CA LEU A 33 -5.76 -9.40 3.83
C LEU A 33 -6.81 -10.23 4.56
N ALA A 34 -6.36 -10.92 5.61
CA ALA A 34 -7.24 -11.55 6.58
C ALA A 34 -7.63 -10.55 7.68
N ARG A 35 -6.64 -9.80 8.20
CA ARG A 35 -6.88 -8.78 9.22
C ARG A 35 -5.68 -7.85 9.34
N VAL A 36 -5.91 -6.69 9.96
CA VAL A 36 -4.87 -5.75 10.33
C VAL A 36 -4.90 -5.60 11.85
N GLU A 37 -3.73 -5.72 12.46
CA GLU A 37 -3.56 -5.58 13.90
C GLU A 37 -2.90 -4.23 14.17
N ILE A 38 -3.65 -3.29 14.75
CA ILE A 38 -3.16 -1.94 15.03
C ILE A 38 -2.57 -1.93 16.42
N LEU A 39 -1.27 -1.69 16.53
CA LEU A 39 -0.56 -1.69 17.81
C LEU A 39 -0.46 -0.30 18.43
N ASN A 40 -0.27 0.74 17.60
CA ASN A 40 -0.32 2.14 18.01
C ASN A 40 -0.47 3.02 16.77
N GLU A 41 -0.31 4.34 16.91
CA GLU A 41 -0.54 5.30 15.83
C GLU A 41 0.43 5.13 14.65
N THR A 42 1.62 4.55 14.88
CA THR A 42 2.65 4.42 13.85
C THR A 42 3.04 2.98 13.54
N TYR A 43 2.46 2.01 14.23
CA TYR A 43 2.88 0.61 14.06
C TYR A 43 1.67 -0.30 13.93
N PHE A 44 1.65 -1.10 12.85
CA PHE A 44 0.60 -2.09 12.64
C PHE A 44 1.16 -3.32 11.92
N VAL A 45 0.40 -4.42 11.96
CA VAL A 45 0.76 -5.67 11.33
C VAL A 45 -0.37 -6.09 10.41
N GLU A 46 -0.03 -6.39 9.14
CA GLU A 46 -0.98 -6.98 8.19
C GLU A 46 -0.82 -8.49 8.18
N HIS A 47 -1.94 -9.19 8.33
CA HIS A 47 -1.99 -10.64 8.23
C HIS A 47 -2.70 -11.01 6.94
N THR A 48 -1.99 -11.67 6.02
CA THR A 48 -2.58 -12.11 4.75
C THR A 48 -3.39 -13.39 4.93
N LYS A 49 -4.29 -13.65 3.98
CA LYS A 49 -5.08 -14.88 3.97
C LYS A 49 -4.20 -16.12 3.82
N SER A 50 -3.00 -15.97 3.26
CA SER A 50 -2.04 -17.07 3.12
C SER A 50 -1.22 -17.33 4.40
N GLY A 51 -1.45 -16.55 5.46
CA GLY A 51 -0.77 -16.75 6.74
C GLY A 51 0.51 -15.96 6.94
N TYR A 52 0.78 -14.98 6.09
CA TYR A 52 1.96 -14.12 6.21
C TYR A 52 1.65 -12.93 7.10
N ALA A 53 2.62 -12.57 7.94
CA ALA A 53 2.53 -11.37 8.77
C ALA A 53 3.65 -10.40 8.37
N THR A 54 3.30 -9.16 8.10
CA THR A 54 4.24 -8.10 7.75
C THR A 54 4.08 -6.94 8.71
N ASN A 55 5.20 -6.45 9.24
CA ASN A 55 5.24 -5.34 10.18
C ASN A 55 5.37 -4.02 9.42
N PHE A 56 4.55 -3.04 9.78
CA PHE A 56 4.54 -1.73 9.14
C PHE A 56 4.79 -0.64 10.17
N THR A 57 5.70 0.30 9.83
CA THR A 57 5.96 1.49 10.64
C THR A 57 5.69 2.72 9.79
N VAL A 58 4.73 3.54 10.22
CA VAL A 58 4.39 4.78 9.51
C VAL A 58 5.50 5.79 9.72
N THR A 59 6.05 6.32 8.63
CA THR A 59 7.13 7.29 8.66
C THR A 59 6.70 8.70 8.29
N ALA A 60 5.55 8.84 7.62
CA ALA A 60 4.96 10.14 7.30
C ALA A 60 3.45 10.00 7.22
N CYS A 61 2.75 10.97 7.79
CA CYS A 61 1.30 11.06 7.70
C CYS A 61 0.92 12.55 7.62
N GLU A 62 0.85 13.03 6.39
CA GLU A 62 0.45 14.41 6.07
C GLU A 62 -0.93 14.33 5.42
N PRO A 63 -2.01 14.67 6.15
CA PRO A 63 -3.36 14.46 5.67
C PRO A 63 -3.61 15.03 4.27
N LEU A 64 -4.21 14.21 3.41
CA LEU A 64 -4.56 14.53 2.03
C LEU A 64 -3.37 14.76 1.10
N CYS A 65 -2.14 14.58 1.60
CA CYS A 65 -0.92 14.84 0.84
C CYS A 65 -0.02 13.62 0.74
N ARG A 66 0.34 13.03 1.89
CA ARG A 66 1.38 11.99 1.89
C ARG A 66 1.18 11.01 3.04
N TRP A 67 1.25 9.73 2.71
CA TRP A 67 1.29 8.65 3.69
C TRP A 67 2.40 7.69 3.30
N ALA A 68 3.31 7.44 4.23
CA ALA A 68 4.47 6.60 3.96
C ALA A 68 4.73 5.67 5.13
N PHE A 69 5.27 4.50 4.81
CA PHE A 69 5.65 3.52 5.83
C PHE A 69 6.81 2.66 5.34
N THR A 70 7.49 2.06 6.31
CA THR A 70 8.42 0.96 6.06
C THR A 70 7.71 -0.35 6.37
N MET A 71 8.15 -1.42 5.73
CA MET A 71 7.57 -2.75 5.93
C MET A 71 8.66 -3.79 6.04
N GLU A 72 8.43 -4.80 6.87
CA GLU A 72 9.41 -5.87 7.09
C GLU A 72 8.73 -7.17 7.49
N ASN A 73 9.22 -8.26 6.94
CA ASN A 73 8.89 -9.61 7.38
C ASN A 73 10.12 -10.51 7.23
N GLY A 74 9.97 -11.82 7.43
CA GLY A 74 11.08 -12.76 7.35
C GLY A 74 11.72 -12.89 5.97
N SER A 75 11.01 -12.48 4.92
CA SER A 75 11.44 -12.66 3.53
C SER A 75 11.89 -11.37 2.86
N MET A 76 11.41 -10.21 3.32
CA MET A 76 11.69 -8.94 2.66
C MET A 76 11.60 -7.75 3.59
N SER A 77 12.16 -6.63 3.14
CA SER A 77 11.99 -5.31 3.72
C SER A 77 11.75 -4.31 2.60
N GLY A 78 11.12 -3.19 2.92
CA GLY A 78 10.85 -2.19 1.90
C GLY A 78 10.22 -0.94 2.44
N THR A 79 9.88 -0.04 1.51
CA THR A 79 9.19 1.22 1.80
C THR A 79 8.05 1.43 0.81
N TRP A 80 7.02 2.12 1.26
CA TRP A 80 5.91 2.54 0.42
C TRP A 80 5.60 4.01 0.70
N VAL A 81 5.41 4.77 -0.36
CA VAL A 81 5.05 6.18 -0.26
C VAL A 81 3.85 6.41 -1.18
N GLY A 82 2.76 6.95 -0.61
CA GLY A 82 1.61 7.40 -1.36
C GLY A 82 1.56 8.92 -1.36
N ILE A 83 1.50 9.51 -2.55
CA ILE A 83 1.35 10.95 -2.73
C ILE A 83 -0.05 11.19 -3.29
N PHE A 84 -0.83 11.98 -2.56
CA PHE A 84 -2.24 12.25 -2.86
C PHE A 84 -2.36 13.69 -3.36
N GLU A 85 -3.08 13.87 -4.45
CA GLU A 85 -3.24 15.19 -5.07
C GLU A 85 -4.66 15.33 -5.62
N THR A 86 -5.21 16.54 -5.53
CA THR A 86 -6.40 16.87 -6.28
C THR A 86 -6.01 17.00 -7.76
N ALA A 87 -6.82 16.42 -8.63
CA ALA A 87 -6.59 16.46 -10.07
C ALA A 87 -7.90 16.80 -10.76
N GLU A 88 -7.80 17.20 -12.02
CA GLU A 88 -8.99 17.52 -12.80
C GLU A 88 -9.94 16.31 -12.85
N GLY A 89 -11.17 16.53 -12.42
CA GLY A 89 -12.19 15.48 -12.38
C GLY A 89 -12.06 14.50 -11.25
N GLY A 90 -11.17 14.74 -10.27
CA GLY A 90 -11.03 13.83 -9.14
C GLY A 90 -9.73 13.96 -8.38
N ALA A 91 -9.02 12.83 -8.22
CA ALA A 91 -7.80 12.75 -7.44
C ALA A 91 -6.75 11.92 -8.17
N ARG A 92 -5.49 12.18 -7.85
CA ARG A 92 -4.35 11.42 -8.33
C ARG A 92 -3.61 10.83 -7.15
N LEU A 93 -3.30 9.54 -7.24
CA LEU A 93 -2.48 8.83 -6.27
C LEU A 93 -1.24 8.32 -6.96
N THR A 94 -0.08 8.71 -6.46
CA THR A 94 1.20 8.18 -6.91
C THR A 94 1.74 7.25 -5.83
N CYS A 95 1.97 5.99 -6.17
CA CYS A 95 2.51 4.98 -5.28
C CYS A 95 3.96 4.71 -5.67
N ILE A 96 4.87 4.89 -4.71
CA ILE A 96 6.30 4.60 -4.91
C ILE A 96 6.67 3.53 -3.91
N GLU A 97 7.11 2.38 -4.40
CA GLU A 97 7.42 1.24 -3.54
C GLU A 97 8.81 0.70 -3.87
N THR A 98 9.58 0.41 -2.82
CA THR A 98 10.88 -0.27 -2.95
C THR A 98 10.85 -1.53 -2.08
N VAL A 99 11.40 -2.63 -2.61
CA VAL A 99 11.41 -3.91 -1.92
C VAL A 99 12.78 -4.55 -2.07
N ASN A 100 13.33 -5.03 -0.95
CA ASN A 100 14.55 -5.84 -0.90
C ASN A 100 14.20 -7.23 -0.41
N SER A 101 14.55 -8.27 -1.17
CA SER A 101 14.44 -9.63 -0.69
C SER A 101 15.60 -9.93 0.26
N LYS A 102 15.31 -10.61 1.38
CA LYS A 102 16.32 -11.13 2.30
C LYS A 102 16.99 -12.41 1.78
N HIS A 103 16.45 -12.98 0.72
CA HIS A 103 16.97 -14.18 0.07
C HIS A 103 17.48 -13.81 -1.32
N TRP A 104 18.80 -13.96 -1.54
CA TRP A 104 19.42 -13.57 -2.80
C TRP A 104 18.84 -14.33 -4.01
N TRP A 105 18.42 -15.57 -3.81
CA TRP A 105 17.86 -16.40 -4.88
C TRP A 105 16.45 -15.96 -5.30
N MET A 106 15.77 -15.17 -4.47
CA MET A 106 14.45 -14.61 -4.82
C MET A 106 14.54 -13.27 -5.54
N ARG A 107 15.71 -12.62 -5.52
CA ARG A 107 15.85 -11.26 -6.08
C ARG A 107 15.37 -11.13 -7.52
N PRO A 108 15.65 -12.09 -8.43
CA PRO A 108 15.15 -11.96 -9.80
C PRO A 108 13.62 -11.99 -9.93
N LEU A 109 12.93 -12.56 -8.93
CA LEU A 109 11.47 -12.69 -8.94
C LEU A 109 10.74 -11.46 -8.35
N VAL A 110 11.45 -10.63 -7.59
CA VAL A 110 10.84 -9.52 -6.84
C VAL A 110 10.18 -8.49 -7.75
N PRO A 111 10.79 -8.05 -8.88
CA PRO A 111 10.12 -7.05 -9.73
C PRO A 111 8.75 -7.51 -10.24
N GLY A 112 8.63 -8.76 -10.66
CA GLY A 112 7.34 -9.29 -11.12
C GLY A 112 6.31 -9.41 -10.00
N TYR A 113 6.77 -9.86 -8.82
CA TYR A 113 5.93 -9.94 -7.63
C TYR A 113 5.41 -8.54 -7.23
N LEU A 114 6.29 -7.56 -7.17
CA LEU A 114 5.96 -6.19 -6.80
C LEU A 114 4.91 -5.60 -7.76
N LYS A 115 5.09 -5.80 -9.04
CA LYS A 115 4.16 -5.31 -10.05
C LYS A 115 2.77 -5.92 -9.90
N ARG A 116 2.69 -7.23 -9.64
CA ARG A 116 1.40 -7.91 -9.42
C ARG A 116 0.71 -7.42 -8.16
N GLN A 117 1.46 -7.23 -7.08
CA GLN A 117 0.90 -6.76 -5.82
C GLN A 117 0.35 -5.33 -5.94
N GLN A 118 1.08 -4.46 -6.63
CA GLN A 118 0.60 -3.10 -6.86
C GLN A 118 -0.65 -3.08 -7.73
N LYS A 119 -0.67 -3.89 -8.79
CA LYS A 119 -1.84 -3.96 -9.65
C LYS A 119 -3.06 -4.43 -8.87
N ARG A 120 -2.91 -5.48 -8.07
CA ARG A 120 -4.00 -6.01 -7.25
C ARG A 120 -4.50 -4.97 -6.26
N TYR A 121 -3.59 -4.29 -5.57
CA TYR A 121 -3.93 -3.25 -4.62
C TYR A 121 -4.74 -2.13 -5.28
N LEU A 122 -4.28 -1.64 -6.42
CA LEU A 122 -4.94 -0.55 -7.14
C LEU A 122 -6.27 -0.98 -7.74
N ASP A 123 -6.38 -2.22 -8.22
CA ASP A 123 -7.65 -2.77 -8.72
C ASP A 123 -8.68 -2.86 -7.58
N ASP A 124 -8.26 -3.35 -6.42
CA ASP A 124 -9.13 -3.44 -5.23
C ASP A 124 -9.56 -2.04 -4.78
N LEU A 125 -8.64 -1.09 -4.75
CA LEU A 125 -8.92 0.30 -4.37
C LEU A 125 -9.91 0.94 -5.35
N ARG A 126 -9.70 0.77 -6.64
CA ARG A 126 -10.59 1.31 -7.66
C ARG A 126 -12.01 0.77 -7.49
N ARG A 127 -12.13 -0.52 -7.20
CA ARG A 127 -13.43 -1.15 -6.98
C ARG A 127 -14.12 -0.57 -5.75
N GLU A 128 -13.39 -0.35 -4.68
CA GLU A 128 -13.95 0.24 -3.46
C GLU A 128 -14.41 1.68 -3.68
N LEU A 129 -13.64 2.46 -4.43
CA LEU A 129 -13.96 3.87 -4.70
C LEU A 129 -15.13 4.05 -5.66
N GLN A 130 -15.54 3.00 -6.36
CA GLN A 130 -16.70 3.03 -7.26
C GLN A 130 -18.02 2.75 -6.54
N LYS A 131 -17.99 2.38 -5.29
CA LYS A 131 -19.19 2.09 -4.50
C LYS A 131 -19.92 3.33 -4.04
#